data_cabe4ed4d55a1c7641976eb8d15475c6
#
_entry.id   cabe4ed4d55a1c7641976eb8d15475c6
#
_cell.length_a   1.000
_cell.length_b   1.000
_cell.length_c   1.000
_cell.angle_alpha   90.00
_cell.angle_beta   90.00
_cell.angle_gamma   90.00
#
_symmetry.space_group_name_H-M   'P 1'
#
loop_
_entity.id
_entity.type
_entity.pdbx_description
1 polymer ?
#
loop_
_entity_poly.entity_id
_entity_poly.type
_entity_poly.pdbx_seq_one_letter_code
_entity_poly.pdbx_strand_id
1 'polypeptide(L)'
;MIKKTGKIFFWILMLSGWIVLSGFVSNYYQFIKLKNVQINFIDDNLHQFITKSQVNSMLSLMGIVEKVTLKNEIDLSHIEEKLLNHSAINSAEVYFNNNGNLQVNIKKRTPIARFVSPVYEKNFYIDDNGFLMPLCSTYVSRVPIFSGKINLPERLNLYVLDSLHKSPDFQKIYKMSKLINNDTFLKSQIVQIHINNNGYFELI
;
A
#
# COMPACT_ATOMS: atom_id res chain seq x y z
N MET A 1 -62.45 18.71 -16.72
CA MET A 1 -61.37 19.10 -15.74
C MET A 1 -61.05 17.95 -14.75
N ILE A 2 -61.99 17.21 -14.27
CA ILE A 2 -61.82 16.12 -13.26
C ILE A 2 -60.84 15.00 -13.64
N LYS A 3 -60.78 14.65 -14.96
CA LYS A 3 -59.82 13.60 -15.43
C LYS A 3 -58.31 14.00 -15.39
N LYS A 4 -58.01 15.30 -15.46
CA LYS A 4 -56.59 15.77 -15.35
C LYS A 4 -56.11 15.86 -13.92
N THR A 5 -56.98 16.24 -12.98
CA THR A 5 -56.63 16.31 -11.56
C THR A 5 -56.42 14.90 -10.96
N GLY A 6 -57.20 13.89 -11.36
CA GLY A 6 -56.99 12.51 -10.95
C GLY A 6 -55.65 11.93 -11.38
N LYS A 7 -55.17 12.28 -12.59
CA LYS A 7 -53.83 11.87 -13.05
C LYS A 7 -52.72 12.50 -12.25
N ILE A 8 -52.84 13.78 -11.93
CA ILE A 8 -51.84 14.50 -11.12
C ILE A 8 -51.76 13.90 -9.70
N PHE A 9 -52.95 13.63 -9.08
CA PHE A 9 -52.99 13.02 -7.78
C PHE A 9 -52.36 11.61 -7.74
N PHE A 10 -52.60 10.80 -8.77
CA PHE A 10 -51.96 9.48 -8.97
C PHE A 10 -50.44 9.58 -9.02
N TRP A 11 -49.88 10.52 -9.78
CA TRP A 11 -48.43 10.72 -9.89
C TRP A 11 -47.81 11.20 -8.59
N ILE A 12 -48.49 12.08 -7.83
CA ILE A 12 -48.03 12.54 -6.51
C ILE A 12 -48.00 11.37 -5.54
N LEU A 13 -49.01 10.50 -5.55
CA LEU A 13 -49.09 9.34 -4.68
C LEU A 13 -48.02 8.31 -5.01
N MET A 14 -47.74 8.10 -6.29
CA MET A 14 -46.66 7.22 -6.75
C MET A 14 -45.28 7.75 -6.35
N LEU A 15 -45.08 9.07 -6.47
CA LEU A 15 -43.83 9.73 -6.14
C LEU A 15 -43.57 9.71 -4.63
N SER A 16 -44.62 9.95 -3.82
CA SER A 16 -44.54 9.86 -2.35
C SER A 16 -44.24 8.43 -1.89
N GLY A 17 -44.87 7.43 -2.50
CA GLY A 17 -44.57 6.03 -2.24
C GLY A 17 -43.11 5.66 -2.53
N TRP A 18 -42.57 6.19 -3.62
CA TRP A 18 -41.17 5.94 -3.98
C TRP A 18 -40.19 6.58 -3.01
N ILE A 19 -40.48 7.81 -2.54
CA ILE A 19 -39.69 8.48 -1.49
C ILE A 19 -39.71 7.69 -0.17
N VAL A 20 -40.87 7.21 0.24
CA VAL A 20 -41.00 6.40 1.47
C VAL A 20 -40.22 5.08 1.34
N LEU A 21 -40.36 4.38 0.20
CA LEU A 21 -39.62 3.14 -0.06
C LEU A 21 -38.12 3.36 -0.06
N SER A 22 -37.65 4.43 -0.70
CA SER A 22 -36.19 4.74 -0.72
C SER A 22 -35.65 5.06 0.68
N GLY A 23 -36.45 5.70 1.54
CA GLY A 23 -36.10 5.94 2.94
C GLY A 23 -35.99 4.66 3.75
N PHE A 24 -36.89 3.71 3.57
CA PHE A 24 -36.81 2.39 4.22
C PHE A 24 -35.61 1.58 3.78
N VAL A 25 -35.29 1.58 2.50
CA VAL A 25 -34.10 0.89 1.96
C VAL A 25 -32.82 1.50 2.52
N SER A 26 -32.72 2.83 2.55
CA SER A 26 -31.55 3.52 3.12
C SER A 26 -31.30 3.18 4.57
N ASN A 27 -32.34 3.17 5.40
CA ASN A 27 -32.23 2.80 6.83
C ASN A 27 -31.82 1.33 7.02
N TYR A 28 -32.29 0.41 6.19
CA TYR A 28 -31.93 -1.01 6.31
C TYR A 28 -30.42 -1.24 6.13
N TYR A 29 -29.78 -0.53 5.19
CA TYR A 29 -28.34 -0.65 4.93
C TYR A 29 -27.46 -0.09 6.06
N GLN A 30 -27.96 0.81 6.90
CA GLN A 30 -27.18 1.43 7.98
C GLN A 30 -26.83 0.44 9.12
N PHE A 31 -27.62 -0.60 9.31
CA PHE A 31 -27.45 -1.56 10.42
C PHE A 31 -26.79 -2.88 9.99
N ILE A 32 -26.28 -2.95 8.74
CA ILE A 32 -25.60 -4.15 8.30
C ILE A 32 -24.22 -4.21 8.93
N LYS A 33 -23.97 -5.26 9.71
CA LYS A 33 -22.65 -5.55 10.28
C LYS A 33 -21.70 -6.07 9.21
N LEU A 34 -20.43 -5.73 9.36
CA LEU A 34 -19.35 -6.32 8.60
C LEU A 34 -19.38 -7.85 8.77
N LYS A 35 -19.47 -8.60 7.68
CA LYS A 35 -19.49 -10.07 7.75
C LYS A 35 -18.10 -10.64 7.97
N ASN A 36 -17.22 -10.44 7.01
CA ASN A 36 -15.85 -10.94 7.02
C ASN A 36 -14.90 -9.89 6.40
N VAL A 37 -13.63 -9.98 6.77
CA VAL A 37 -12.53 -9.24 6.13
C VAL A 37 -11.71 -10.22 5.28
N GLN A 38 -11.52 -9.88 4.00
CA GLN A 38 -10.74 -10.69 3.08
C GLN A 38 -9.51 -9.90 2.64
N ILE A 39 -8.35 -10.35 3.08
CA ILE A 39 -7.07 -9.72 2.77
C ILE A 39 -6.40 -10.49 1.63
N ASN A 40 -6.19 -9.81 0.51
CA ASN A 40 -5.56 -10.36 -0.68
C ASN A 40 -4.28 -9.59 -1.00
N PHE A 41 -3.18 -10.31 -1.22
CA PHE A 41 -1.99 -9.74 -1.82
C PHE A 41 -2.08 -9.92 -3.33
N ILE A 42 -2.03 -8.81 -4.09
CA ILE A 42 -2.18 -8.82 -5.56
C ILE A 42 -0.99 -9.50 -6.22
N ASP A 43 0.20 -9.31 -5.65
CA ASP A 43 1.42 -9.90 -6.16
C ASP A 43 1.78 -11.15 -5.33
N ASP A 44 1.98 -12.29 -6.00
CA ASP A 44 2.51 -13.53 -5.43
C ASP A 44 4.01 -13.42 -5.08
N ASN A 45 4.53 -12.20 -4.97
CA ASN A 45 5.92 -11.97 -4.62
C ASN A 45 6.22 -12.62 -3.27
N LEU A 46 7.23 -13.49 -3.27
CA LEU A 46 7.77 -14.20 -2.10
C LEU A 46 8.25 -13.27 -0.96
N HIS A 47 8.11 -11.97 -1.15
CA HIS A 47 8.55 -10.95 -0.19
C HIS A 47 7.59 -10.88 1.00
N GLN A 48 8.06 -11.32 2.16
CA GLN A 48 7.29 -11.38 3.41
C GLN A 48 7.54 -10.17 4.33
N PHE A 49 7.67 -8.96 3.77
CA PHE A 49 7.81 -7.74 4.57
C PHE A 49 6.54 -7.35 5.34
N ILE A 50 5.41 -7.88 4.92
CA ILE A 50 4.13 -7.76 5.61
C ILE A 50 3.31 -9.04 5.42
N THR A 51 2.64 -9.47 6.47
CA THR A 51 1.81 -10.68 6.51
C THR A 51 0.33 -10.32 6.64
N LYS A 52 -0.55 -11.27 6.26
CA LYS A 52 -2.01 -11.09 6.48
C LYS A 52 -2.37 -10.87 7.95
N SER A 53 -1.64 -11.53 8.86
CA SER A 53 -1.84 -11.36 10.30
C SER A 53 -1.54 -9.93 10.76
N GLN A 54 -0.45 -9.34 10.27
CA GLN A 54 -0.10 -7.95 10.58
C GLN A 54 -1.14 -6.96 10.03
N VAL A 55 -1.60 -7.17 8.79
CA VAL A 55 -2.69 -6.35 8.22
C VAL A 55 -3.96 -6.46 9.05
N ASN A 56 -4.32 -7.68 9.43
CA ASN A 56 -5.49 -7.90 10.28
C ASN A 56 -5.38 -7.22 11.65
N SER A 57 -4.20 -7.24 12.25
CA SER A 57 -3.91 -6.51 13.50
C SER A 57 -4.03 -4.99 13.31
N MET A 58 -3.56 -4.45 12.18
CA MET A 58 -3.72 -3.02 11.85
C MET A 58 -5.20 -2.65 11.72
N LEU A 59 -6.00 -3.46 11.03
CA LEU A 59 -7.45 -3.23 10.88
C LEU A 59 -8.15 -3.29 12.24
N SER A 60 -7.80 -4.24 13.09
CA SER A 60 -8.35 -4.37 14.45
C SER A 60 -8.03 -3.15 15.32
N LEU A 61 -6.81 -2.61 15.21
CA LEU A 61 -6.41 -1.37 15.92
C LEU A 61 -7.19 -0.13 15.43
N MET A 62 -7.68 -0.15 14.19
CA MET A 62 -8.57 0.89 13.64
C MET A 62 -10.05 0.65 14.02
N GLY A 63 -10.34 -0.36 14.85
CA GLY A 63 -11.70 -0.70 15.29
C GLY A 63 -12.51 -1.54 14.29
N ILE A 64 -11.86 -2.07 13.23
CA ILE A 64 -12.53 -2.92 12.25
C ILE A 64 -12.54 -4.37 12.76
N VAL A 65 -13.70 -4.79 13.27
CA VAL A 65 -13.89 -6.13 13.84
C VAL A 65 -15.04 -6.82 13.13
N GLU A 66 -14.79 -8.03 12.64
CA GLU A 66 -15.82 -8.85 11.98
C GLU A 66 -17.03 -9.09 12.89
N LYS A 67 -18.22 -9.04 12.31
CA LYS A 67 -19.53 -9.26 12.98
C LYS A 67 -19.87 -8.27 14.09
N VAL A 68 -19.00 -7.29 14.35
CA VAL A 68 -19.18 -6.25 15.38
C VAL A 68 -19.41 -4.89 14.75
N THR A 69 -18.46 -4.43 13.94
CA THR A 69 -18.46 -3.10 13.32
C THR A 69 -19.57 -2.95 12.28
N LEU A 70 -20.29 -1.83 12.31
CA LEU A 70 -21.31 -1.52 11.31
C LEU A 70 -20.66 -1.00 10.02
N LYS A 71 -21.22 -1.37 8.87
CA LYS A 71 -20.67 -0.96 7.56
C LYS A 71 -20.62 0.55 7.37
N ASN A 72 -21.60 1.27 7.87
CA ASN A 72 -21.68 2.72 7.77
C ASN A 72 -20.68 3.48 8.66
N GLU A 73 -20.09 2.80 9.65
CA GLU A 73 -19.05 3.36 10.54
C GLU A 73 -17.65 3.20 9.94
N ILE A 74 -17.52 2.43 8.85
CA ILE A 74 -16.23 2.12 8.22
C ILE A 74 -15.90 3.18 7.18
N ASP A 75 -14.89 4.00 7.46
CA ASP A 75 -14.29 4.92 6.51
C ASP A 75 -13.20 4.18 5.70
N LEU A 76 -13.55 3.81 4.48
CA LEU A 76 -12.68 3.06 3.56
C LEU A 76 -11.41 3.86 3.22
N SER A 77 -11.55 5.17 2.98
CA SER A 77 -10.43 6.03 2.61
C SER A 77 -9.42 6.17 3.75
N HIS A 78 -9.92 6.27 4.98
CA HIS A 78 -9.06 6.30 6.17
C HIS A 78 -8.28 5.00 6.36
N ILE A 79 -8.91 3.85 6.08
CA ILE A 79 -8.22 2.55 6.13
C ILE A 79 -7.13 2.49 5.07
N GLU A 80 -7.41 2.88 3.83
CA GLU A 80 -6.43 2.92 2.74
C GLU A 80 -5.23 3.80 3.11
N GLU A 81 -5.48 5.01 3.59
CA GLU A 81 -4.43 5.94 4.04
C GLU A 81 -3.56 5.32 5.14
N LYS A 82 -4.18 4.71 6.15
CA LYS A 82 -3.45 4.07 7.25
C LYS A 82 -2.62 2.87 6.79
N LEU A 83 -3.14 2.08 5.86
CA LEU A 83 -2.40 0.97 5.26
C LEU A 83 -1.21 1.48 4.43
N LEU A 84 -1.39 2.55 3.64
CA LEU A 84 -0.33 3.17 2.84
C LEU A 84 0.79 3.77 3.68
N ASN A 85 0.54 4.12 4.95
CA ASN A 85 1.57 4.56 5.87
C ASN A 85 2.54 3.44 6.30
N HIS A 86 2.20 2.17 6.01
CA HIS A 86 3.13 1.06 6.26
C HIS A 86 4.17 0.95 5.15
N SER A 87 5.46 0.97 5.53
CA SER A 87 6.60 1.04 4.59
C SER A 87 6.71 -0.10 3.59
N ALA A 88 6.08 -1.25 3.85
CA ALA A 88 6.07 -2.40 2.95
C ALA A 88 4.89 -2.41 1.95
N ILE A 89 3.96 -1.44 2.04
CA ILE A 89 2.79 -1.37 1.18
C ILE A 89 3.02 -0.33 0.08
N ASN A 90 2.84 -0.74 -1.17
CA ASN A 90 2.91 0.14 -2.33
C ASN A 90 1.55 0.77 -2.66
N SER A 91 0.49 -0.06 -2.67
CA SER A 91 -0.88 0.40 -2.82
C SER A 91 -1.83 -0.48 -2.02
N ALA A 92 -2.93 0.10 -1.57
CA ALA A 92 -4.01 -0.59 -0.89
C ALA A 92 -5.34 -0.11 -1.48
N GLU A 93 -6.23 -1.05 -1.78
CA GLU A 93 -7.60 -0.79 -2.23
C GLU A 93 -8.54 -1.49 -1.26
N VAL A 94 -9.48 -0.72 -0.70
CA VAL A 94 -10.43 -1.22 0.27
C VAL A 94 -11.85 -0.94 -0.20
N TYR A 95 -12.66 -1.99 -0.34
CA TYR A 95 -14.05 -1.87 -0.78
C TYR A 95 -14.94 -2.98 -0.23
N PHE A 96 -16.23 -2.74 -0.24
CA PHE A 96 -17.20 -3.78 0.07
C PHE A 96 -17.60 -4.53 -1.20
N ASN A 97 -17.54 -5.86 -1.15
CA ASN A 97 -18.12 -6.67 -2.21
C ASN A 97 -19.66 -6.78 -2.07
N ASN A 98 -20.32 -7.34 -3.08
CA ASN A 98 -21.78 -7.52 -3.12
C ASN A 98 -22.30 -8.39 -1.97
N ASN A 99 -21.46 -9.27 -1.41
CA ASN A 99 -21.81 -10.14 -0.28
C ASN A 99 -21.71 -9.46 1.08
N GLY A 100 -21.24 -8.20 1.13
CA GLY A 100 -21.05 -7.43 2.35
C GLY A 100 -19.76 -7.73 3.11
N ASN A 101 -18.79 -8.36 2.46
CA ASN A 101 -17.44 -8.54 3.00
C ASN A 101 -16.56 -7.34 2.65
N LEU A 102 -15.67 -6.96 3.56
CA LEU A 102 -14.62 -5.99 3.30
C LEU A 102 -13.48 -6.67 2.54
N GLN A 103 -13.21 -6.21 1.33
CA GLN A 103 -12.06 -6.62 0.53
C GLN A 103 -10.92 -5.65 0.76
N VAL A 104 -9.76 -6.17 1.10
CA VAL A 104 -8.52 -5.40 1.31
C VAL A 104 -7.47 -5.97 0.37
N ASN A 105 -7.32 -5.34 -0.78
CA ASN A 105 -6.33 -5.73 -1.79
C ASN A 105 -5.06 -4.91 -1.59
N ILE A 106 -3.96 -5.58 -1.35
CA ILE A 106 -2.68 -4.94 -1.04
C ILE A 106 -1.65 -5.35 -2.09
N LYS A 107 -1.00 -4.35 -2.68
CA LYS A 107 0.22 -4.54 -3.45
C LYS A 107 1.42 -4.23 -2.56
N LYS A 108 2.29 -5.23 -2.38
CA LYS A 108 3.51 -5.08 -1.59
C LYS A 108 4.59 -4.33 -2.38
N ARG A 109 5.50 -3.63 -1.69
CA ARG A 109 6.69 -3.07 -2.33
C ARG A 109 7.67 -4.16 -2.68
N THR A 110 8.33 -4.00 -3.82
CA THR A 110 9.34 -4.92 -4.33
C THR A 110 10.72 -4.30 -4.17
N PRO A 111 11.55 -4.75 -3.23
CA PRO A 111 12.89 -4.23 -3.06
C PRO A 111 13.77 -4.63 -4.25
N ILE A 112 14.60 -3.71 -4.72
CA ILE A 112 15.56 -3.92 -5.82
C ILE A 112 17.03 -3.78 -5.38
N ALA A 113 17.27 -3.15 -4.22
CA ALA A 113 18.60 -3.01 -3.64
C ALA A 113 18.53 -2.87 -2.13
N ARG A 114 19.63 -3.22 -1.44
CA ARG A 114 19.86 -2.98 -0.03
C ARG A 114 21.05 -2.07 0.17
N PHE A 115 20.91 -1.09 1.05
CA PHE A 115 21.98 -0.21 1.48
C PHE A 115 22.54 -0.65 2.80
N VAL A 116 23.88 -0.62 2.87
CA VAL A 116 24.65 -0.78 4.09
C VAL A 116 25.59 0.42 4.20
N SER A 117 25.21 1.39 5.01
CA SER A 117 26.03 2.58 5.24
C SER A 117 26.69 2.55 6.62
N PRO A 118 28.04 2.55 6.68
CA PRO A 118 28.76 2.63 7.95
C PRO A 118 28.59 3.99 8.63
N VAL A 119 28.27 5.04 7.86
CA VAL A 119 28.14 6.42 8.34
C VAL A 119 26.82 6.67 9.07
N TYR A 120 25.75 6.03 8.63
CA TYR A 120 24.39 6.32 9.12
C TYR A 120 23.85 5.29 10.11
N GLU A 121 24.60 4.23 10.42
CA GLU A 121 24.16 3.10 11.28
C GLU A 121 22.80 2.49 10.87
N LYS A 122 22.22 2.95 9.76
CA LYS A 122 20.89 2.55 9.28
C LYS A 122 21.02 1.86 7.95
N ASN A 123 20.65 0.59 7.94
CA ASN A 123 20.49 -0.18 6.73
C ASN A 123 19.05 -0.07 6.25
N PHE A 124 18.83 0.00 4.95
CA PHE A 124 17.50 0.07 4.35
C PHE A 124 17.49 -0.57 2.96
N TYR A 125 16.29 -0.85 2.46
CA TYR A 125 16.07 -1.25 1.09
C TYR A 125 15.60 -0.07 0.24
N ILE A 126 15.82 -0.16 -1.08
CA ILE A 126 15.12 0.66 -2.08
C ILE A 126 14.19 -0.26 -2.85
N ASP A 127 12.94 0.20 -3.06
CA ASP A 127 12.00 -0.49 -3.91
C ASP A 127 12.11 -0.07 -5.39
N ASP A 128 11.35 -0.74 -6.24
CA ASP A 128 11.29 -0.51 -7.68
C ASP A 128 10.77 0.89 -8.08
N ASN A 129 10.14 1.61 -7.17
CA ASN A 129 9.68 2.98 -7.33
C ASN A 129 10.64 4.02 -6.74
N GLY A 130 11.73 3.59 -6.11
CA GLY A 130 12.72 4.45 -5.47
C GLY A 130 12.36 4.87 -4.04
N PHE A 131 11.42 4.17 -3.39
CA PHE A 131 11.12 4.37 -1.97
C PHE A 131 12.10 3.64 -1.09
N LEU A 132 12.42 4.26 0.04
CA LEU A 132 13.21 3.61 1.08
C LEU A 132 12.32 2.79 2.00
N MET A 133 12.71 1.55 2.20
CA MET A 133 12.04 0.62 3.11
C MET A 133 12.99 0.28 4.26
N PRO A 134 12.54 0.28 5.53
CA PRO A 134 13.35 -0.18 6.64
C PRO A 134 13.63 -1.69 6.52
N LEU A 135 14.64 -2.16 7.25
CA LEU A 135 14.84 -3.60 7.38
C LEU A 135 13.66 -4.23 8.13
N CYS A 136 13.32 -5.45 7.72
CA CYS A 136 12.37 -6.29 8.41
C CYS A 136 13.12 -7.32 9.25
N SER A 137 12.70 -7.52 10.50
CA SER A 137 13.33 -8.50 11.40
C SER A 137 13.03 -9.95 11.01
N THR A 138 11.93 -10.17 10.31
CA THR A 138 11.43 -11.51 9.95
C THR A 138 11.76 -11.93 8.54
N TYR A 139 12.20 -10.99 7.69
CA TYR A 139 12.45 -11.29 6.28
C TYR A 139 13.63 -10.49 5.71
N VAL A 140 14.48 -11.18 4.95
CA VAL A 140 15.63 -10.59 4.23
C VAL A 140 15.46 -10.86 2.73
N SER A 141 15.37 -9.79 1.93
CA SER A 141 15.29 -9.91 0.47
C SER A 141 16.66 -10.18 -0.15
N ARG A 142 16.69 -11.06 -1.15
CA ARG A 142 17.88 -11.34 -1.96
C ARG A 142 17.99 -10.32 -3.09
N VAL A 143 18.61 -9.20 -2.79
CA VAL A 143 18.88 -8.09 -3.72
C VAL A 143 20.32 -7.65 -3.59
N PRO A 144 20.92 -7.01 -4.62
CA PRO A 144 22.28 -6.49 -4.55
C PRO A 144 22.48 -5.55 -3.36
N ILE A 145 23.63 -5.66 -2.70
CA ILE A 145 23.99 -4.83 -1.54
C ILE A 145 24.88 -3.70 -2.01
N PHE A 146 24.48 -2.46 -1.76
CA PHE A 146 25.32 -1.29 -1.96
C PHE A 146 25.97 -0.89 -0.65
N SER A 147 27.30 -0.72 -0.69
CA SER A 147 28.14 -0.35 0.46
C SER A 147 29.15 0.71 0.11
N GLY A 148 29.83 1.28 1.11
CA GLY A 148 30.89 2.26 0.93
C GLY A 148 30.43 3.71 1.12
N LYS A 149 31.10 4.66 0.42
CA LYS A 149 30.84 6.08 0.58
C LYS A 149 29.60 6.50 -0.20
N ILE A 150 28.47 6.54 0.45
CA ILE A 150 27.19 6.96 -0.13
C ILE A 150 26.77 8.25 0.57
N ASN A 151 26.68 9.34 -0.19
CA ASN A 151 26.22 10.63 0.34
C ASN A 151 24.69 10.66 0.31
N LEU A 152 24.09 10.35 1.45
CA LEU A 152 22.65 10.45 1.65
C LEU A 152 22.32 11.74 2.39
N PRO A 153 21.14 12.32 2.20
CA PRO A 153 20.71 13.49 2.97
C PRO A 153 20.62 13.13 4.46
N GLU A 154 21.07 14.03 5.34
CA GLU A 154 21.12 13.85 6.80
C GLU A 154 19.78 13.44 7.42
N ARG A 155 18.68 13.88 6.83
CA ARG A 155 17.32 13.49 7.23
C ARG A 155 16.71 12.60 6.16
N LEU A 156 16.90 11.31 6.33
CA LEU A 156 16.16 10.30 5.60
C LEU A 156 14.71 10.29 6.10
N ASN A 157 13.88 11.13 5.51
CA ASN A 157 12.45 10.96 5.66
C ASN A 157 12.06 9.81 4.73
N LEU A 158 11.78 8.63 5.30
CA LEU A 158 11.47 7.40 4.55
C LEU A 158 10.29 7.55 3.58
N TYR A 159 9.53 8.64 3.70
CA TYR A 159 8.31 8.93 2.94
C TYR A 159 8.46 10.04 1.89
N VAL A 160 9.64 10.64 1.71
CA VAL A 160 9.79 11.78 0.78
C VAL A 160 10.68 11.41 -0.40
N LEU A 161 10.03 10.93 -1.45
CA LEU A 161 10.64 10.59 -2.74
C LEU A 161 11.45 11.76 -3.34
N ASP A 162 10.95 12.98 -3.21
CA ASP A 162 11.52 14.16 -3.88
C ASP A 162 12.91 14.55 -3.38
N SER A 163 13.24 14.32 -2.12
CA SER A 163 14.55 14.69 -1.56
C SER A 163 15.65 13.70 -1.95
N LEU A 164 15.33 12.43 -2.11
CA LEU A 164 16.26 11.38 -2.49
C LEU A 164 16.53 11.37 -3.99
N HIS A 165 15.53 11.66 -4.81
CA HIS A 165 15.71 11.84 -6.25
C HIS A 165 16.63 13.02 -6.62
N LYS A 166 16.83 13.98 -5.70
CA LYS A 166 17.77 15.09 -5.87
C LYS A 166 19.23 14.74 -5.59
N SER A 167 19.51 13.62 -4.93
CA SER A 167 20.88 13.15 -4.69
C SER A 167 21.44 12.48 -5.95
N PRO A 168 22.53 13.00 -6.55
CA PRO A 168 23.14 12.39 -7.74
C PRO A 168 23.60 10.95 -7.49
N ASP A 169 24.14 10.66 -6.31
CA ASP A 169 24.61 9.33 -5.95
C ASP A 169 23.43 8.35 -5.84
N PHE A 170 22.34 8.77 -5.21
CA PHE A 170 21.12 7.96 -5.13
C PHE A 170 20.55 7.64 -6.52
N GLN A 171 20.51 8.61 -7.43
CA GLN A 171 20.04 8.37 -8.80
C GLN A 171 20.89 7.36 -9.55
N LYS A 172 22.21 7.42 -9.41
CA LYS A 172 23.13 6.45 -10.01
C LYS A 172 22.87 5.04 -9.48
N ILE A 173 22.75 4.92 -8.15
CA ILE A 173 22.50 3.65 -7.47
C ILE A 173 21.14 3.08 -7.88
N TYR A 174 20.10 3.89 -7.90
CA TYR A 174 18.76 3.46 -8.30
C TYR A 174 18.72 2.99 -9.76
N LYS A 175 19.36 3.73 -10.69
CA LYS A 175 19.46 3.32 -12.10
C LYS A 175 20.24 2.00 -12.24
N MET A 176 21.35 1.84 -11.52
CA MET A 176 22.14 0.61 -11.52
C MET A 176 21.36 -0.57 -10.92
N SER A 177 20.66 -0.35 -9.82
CA SER A 177 19.81 -1.36 -9.22
C SER A 177 18.71 -1.84 -10.17
N LYS A 178 18.06 -0.93 -10.90
CA LYS A 178 17.08 -1.27 -11.93
C LYS A 178 17.67 -2.07 -13.06
N LEU A 179 18.85 -1.67 -13.55
CA LEU A 179 19.54 -2.37 -14.62
C LEU A 179 19.86 -3.81 -14.19
N ILE A 180 20.43 -4.00 -13.01
CA ILE A 180 20.75 -5.33 -12.47
C ILE A 180 19.49 -6.15 -12.24
N ASN A 181 18.45 -5.57 -11.69
CA ASN A 181 17.22 -6.31 -11.39
C ASN A 181 16.46 -6.76 -12.65
N ASN A 182 16.58 -6.00 -13.74
CA ASN A 182 15.93 -6.32 -15.03
C ASN A 182 16.72 -7.31 -15.89
N ASP A 183 17.99 -7.57 -15.58
CA ASP A 183 18.84 -8.53 -16.27
C ASP A 183 19.09 -9.75 -15.39
N THR A 184 18.59 -10.90 -15.83
CA THR A 184 18.69 -12.16 -15.07
C THR A 184 20.13 -12.62 -14.89
N PHE A 185 21.01 -12.36 -15.88
CA PHE A 185 22.43 -12.70 -15.80
C PHE A 185 23.14 -11.81 -14.76
N LEU A 186 23.00 -10.49 -14.87
CA LEU A 186 23.59 -9.55 -13.91
C LEU A 186 23.10 -9.82 -12.49
N LYS A 187 21.79 -10.08 -12.32
CA LYS A 187 21.20 -10.39 -11.03
C LYS A 187 21.76 -11.67 -10.38
N SER A 188 22.20 -12.63 -11.20
CA SER A 188 22.80 -13.88 -10.71
C SER A 188 24.27 -13.73 -10.35
N GLN A 189 24.97 -12.76 -10.93
CA GLN A 189 26.41 -12.58 -10.79
C GLN A 189 26.78 -11.51 -9.75
N ILE A 190 25.98 -10.44 -9.66
CA ILE A 190 26.31 -9.29 -8.80
C ILE A 190 25.60 -9.42 -7.46
N VAL A 191 26.37 -9.70 -6.42
CA VAL A 191 25.86 -9.80 -5.04
C VAL A 191 26.05 -8.50 -4.28
N GLN A 192 27.18 -7.81 -4.52
CA GLN A 192 27.52 -6.57 -3.83
C GLN A 192 28.17 -5.58 -4.77
N ILE A 193 27.91 -4.30 -4.52
CA ILE A 193 28.52 -3.16 -5.21
C ILE A 193 29.12 -2.26 -4.15
N HIS A 194 30.43 -2.07 -4.21
CA HIS A 194 31.13 -1.16 -3.30
C HIS A 194 31.38 0.18 -3.99
N ILE A 195 31.06 1.28 -3.30
CA ILE A 195 31.33 2.63 -3.78
C ILE A 195 32.57 3.12 -3.05
N ASN A 196 33.66 3.23 -3.78
CA ASN A 196 34.95 3.66 -3.23
C ASN A 196 34.97 5.17 -2.93
N ASN A 197 36.07 5.64 -2.32
CA ASN A 197 36.21 7.05 -1.95
C ASN A 197 36.19 8.03 -3.12
N ASN A 198 36.48 7.56 -4.32
CA ASN A 198 36.46 8.34 -5.57
C ASN A 198 35.10 8.32 -6.27
N GLY A 199 34.11 7.62 -5.72
CA GLY A 199 32.75 7.49 -6.28
C GLY A 199 32.65 6.48 -7.41
N TYR A 200 33.64 5.60 -7.63
CA TYR A 200 33.55 4.50 -8.58
C TYR A 200 32.86 3.29 -7.96
N PHE A 201 32.13 2.56 -8.82
CA PHE A 201 31.42 1.34 -8.45
C PHE A 201 32.30 0.12 -8.73
N GLU A 202 32.55 -0.66 -7.71
CA GLU A 202 33.28 -1.92 -7.74
C GLU A 202 32.30 -3.06 -7.56
N LEU A 203 32.18 -3.92 -8.58
CA LEU A 203 31.26 -5.08 -8.57
C LEU A 203 31.95 -6.28 -7.91
N ILE A 204 31.22 -6.94 -7.01
CA ILE A 204 31.65 -8.11 -6.25
C ILE A 204 30.66 -9.25 -6.42
#